data_c3ecbf61ba1074784ec06d9820f9c455
#
_entry.id   c3ecbf61ba1074784ec06d9820f9c455
#
_cell.length_a   1.000
_cell.length_b   1.000
_cell.length_c   1.000
_cell.angle_alpha   90.00
_cell.angle_beta   90.00
_cell.angle_gamma   90.00
#
_symmetry.space_group_name_H-M   'P 1'
#
loop_
_entity.id
_entity.type
_entity.pdbx_description
1 polymer ?
#
loop_
_entity_poly.entity_id
_entity_poly.type
_entity_poly.pdbx_seq_one_letter_code
_entity_poly.pdbx_strand_id
1 'polypeptide(L)'
;MTAATTSKSKSTAAALSPARTKLCLALLVLLGFSLGCSEFVVIGIESDLATELGISLATAGQLISVFALVYAIATPALALSTGRFRRYQLLVCYSIVFVLGNLVMALAPNFQVLSISRIVLGSVSGALLAVGVTYIPELLSPQQTSLAITVVY
;
A
#
# COMPACT_ATOMS: atom_id res chain seq x y z
N MET A 1 -3.90 -30.99 45.03
CA MET A 1 -4.39 -29.88 44.16
C MET A 1 -3.17 -29.22 43.56
N THR A 2 -2.79 -29.64 42.34
CA THR A 2 -1.54 -29.26 41.69
C THR A 2 -1.88 -28.22 40.61
N ALA A 3 -1.44 -26.99 40.81
CA ALA A 3 -1.61 -25.91 39.86
C ALA A 3 -0.65 -26.11 38.70
N ALA A 4 -1.16 -26.40 37.51
CA ALA A 4 -0.44 -26.47 36.29
C ALA A 4 -0.08 -25.06 35.80
N THR A 5 1.17 -24.67 35.96
CA THR A 5 1.76 -23.44 35.42
C THR A 5 1.94 -23.59 33.91
N THR A 6 1.03 -23.09 33.10
CA THR A 6 1.17 -22.98 31.67
C THR A 6 2.24 -21.92 31.36
N SER A 7 3.47 -22.36 31.18
CA SER A 7 4.56 -21.56 30.63
C SER A 7 4.21 -21.18 29.17
N LYS A 8 3.72 -19.96 28.99
CA LYS A 8 3.51 -19.36 27.69
C LYS A 8 4.89 -19.06 27.10
N SER A 9 5.39 -19.97 26.26
CA SER A 9 6.60 -19.76 25.46
C SER A 9 6.41 -18.44 24.65
N LYS A 10 7.00 -17.38 25.17
CA LYS A 10 7.25 -16.16 24.38
C LYS A 10 8.29 -16.53 23.33
N SER A 11 7.86 -16.77 22.10
CA SER A 11 8.75 -16.77 20.95
C SER A 11 9.53 -15.47 20.98
N THR A 12 10.81 -15.55 21.30
CA THR A 12 11.75 -14.43 21.27
C THR A 12 12.05 -14.15 19.80
N ALA A 13 11.15 -13.39 19.17
CA ALA A 13 11.52 -12.75 17.91
C ALA A 13 12.75 -11.90 18.22
N ALA A 14 13.86 -12.17 17.54
CA ALA A 14 15.12 -11.45 17.72
C ALA A 14 14.82 -9.95 17.54
N ALA A 15 14.89 -9.20 18.63
CA ALA A 15 14.66 -7.77 18.63
C ALA A 15 15.64 -7.13 17.64
N LEU A 16 15.09 -6.50 16.61
CA LEU A 16 15.90 -5.77 15.63
C LEU A 16 16.70 -4.68 16.37
N SER A 17 17.90 -4.39 15.91
CA SER A 17 18.68 -3.29 16.49
C SER A 17 17.90 -1.98 16.34
N PRO A 18 18.04 -1.01 17.26
CA PRO A 18 17.30 0.26 17.21
C PRO A 18 17.43 1.01 15.88
N ALA A 19 18.58 0.89 15.23
CA ALA A 19 18.85 1.48 13.93
C ALA A 19 17.99 0.80 12.81
N ARG A 20 17.89 -0.53 12.84
CA ARG A 20 17.05 -1.28 11.88
C ARG A 20 15.57 -1.00 12.07
N THR A 21 15.10 -0.89 13.30
CA THR A 21 13.72 -0.51 13.61
C THR A 21 13.38 0.87 13.04
N LYS A 22 14.24 1.87 13.26
CA LYS A 22 14.06 3.22 12.71
C LYS A 22 14.05 3.21 11.18
N LEU A 23 14.93 2.45 10.55
CA LEU A 23 14.98 2.31 9.10
C LEU A 23 13.70 1.67 8.55
N CYS A 24 13.21 0.60 9.14
CA CYS A 24 11.96 -0.05 8.73
C CYS A 24 10.77 0.90 8.84
N LEU A 25 10.67 1.66 9.93
CA LEU A 25 9.62 2.66 10.10
C LEU A 25 9.71 3.78 9.06
N ALA A 26 10.91 4.30 8.81
CA ALA A 26 11.12 5.33 7.78
C ALA A 26 10.72 4.82 6.39
N LEU A 27 11.04 3.57 6.06
CA LEU A 27 10.64 2.95 4.80
C LEU A 27 9.12 2.75 4.71
N LEU A 28 8.44 2.40 5.81
CA LEU A 28 6.98 2.28 5.83
C LEU A 28 6.28 3.64 5.66
N VAL A 29 6.80 4.69 6.31
CA VAL A 29 6.30 6.06 6.13
C VAL A 29 6.51 6.53 4.68
N LEU A 30 7.70 6.27 4.12
CA LEU A 30 8.00 6.59 2.73
C LEU A 30 7.08 5.81 1.76
N LEU A 31 6.78 4.55 2.07
CA LEU A 31 5.82 3.74 1.31
C LEU A 31 4.43 4.38 1.34
N GLY A 32 3.90 4.72 2.53
CA GLY A 32 2.60 5.38 2.68
C GLY A 32 2.55 6.71 1.92
N PHE A 33 3.59 7.53 2.04
CA PHE A 33 3.72 8.78 1.29
C PHE A 33 3.72 8.56 -0.23
N SER A 34 4.48 7.57 -0.72
CA SER A 34 4.54 7.24 -2.16
C SER A 34 3.20 6.76 -2.70
N LEU A 35 2.46 5.97 -1.90
CA LEU A 35 1.11 5.52 -2.22
C LEU A 35 0.16 6.72 -2.33
N GLY A 36 0.18 7.62 -1.35
CA GLY A 36 -0.62 8.84 -1.36
C GLY A 36 -0.30 9.73 -2.57
N CYS A 37 0.98 9.95 -2.86
CA CYS A 37 1.38 10.71 -4.06
C CYS A 37 0.84 10.07 -5.35
N SER A 38 0.95 8.75 -5.50
CA SER A 38 0.44 8.03 -6.68
C SER A 38 -1.09 8.10 -6.80
N GLU A 39 -1.80 8.14 -5.67
CA GLU A 39 -3.25 8.26 -5.62
C GLU A 39 -3.71 9.66 -6.04
N PHE A 40 -3.12 10.71 -5.47
CA PHE A 40 -3.57 12.09 -5.61
C PHE A 40 -2.97 12.83 -6.82
N VAL A 41 -1.88 12.34 -7.43
CA VAL A 41 -1.24 13.03 -8.55
C VAL A 41 -2.20 13.29 -9.72
N VAL A 42 -3.09 12.35 -10.04
CA VAL A 42 -4.05 12.51 -11.14
C VAL A 42 -5.07 13.60 -10.86
N ILE A 43 -5.45 13.80 -9.61
CA ILE A 43 -6.36 14.90 -9.23
C ILE A 43 -5.70 16.24 -9.52
N GLY A 44 -4.38 16.35 -9.26
CA GLY A 44 -3.63 17.58 -9.49
C GLY A 44 -3.42 17.93 -10.96
N ILE A 45 -3.39 16.94 -11.86
CA ILE A 45 -3.12 17.14 -13.29
C ILE A 45 -4.33 16.82 -14.18
N GLU A 46 -5.51 16.66 -13.61
CA GLU A 46 -6.73 16.24 -14.34
C GLU A 46 -7.07 17.14 -15.53
N SER A 47 -6.96 18.46 -15.35
CA SER A 47 -7.23 19.45 -16.42
C SER A 47 -6.23 19.41 -17.55
N ASP A 48 -4.95 19.24 -17.21
CA ASP A 48 -3.87 19.16 -18.18
C ASP A 48 -3.98 17.87 -19.00
N LEU A 49 -4.27 16.77 -18.30
CA LEU A 49 -4.51 15.47 -18.88
C LEU A 49 -5.71 15.46 -19.85
N ALA A 50 -6.81 16.12 -19.48
CA ALA A 50 -7.97 16.27 -20.34
C ALA A 50 -7.62 17.02 -21.62
N THR A 51 -6.84 18.08 -21.50
CA THR A 51 -6.39 18.91 -22.63
C THR A 51 -5.43 18.13 -23.56
N GLU A 52 -4.42 17.47 -23.00
CA GLU A 52 -3.41 16.73 -23.77
C GLU A 52 -4.00 15.52 -24.52
N LEU A 53 -4.92 14.81 -23.88
CA LEU A 53 -5.58 13.63 -24.48
C LEU A 53 -6.80 13.98 -25.33
N GLY A 54 -7.20 15.25 -25.41
CA GLY A 54 -8.38 15.70 -26.16
C GLY A 54 -9.71 15.10 -25.64
N ILE A 55 -9.81 14.85 -24.32
CA ILE A 55 -10.99 14.26 -23.67
C ILE A 55 -11.69 15.29 -22.77
N SER A 56 -12.92 14.98 -22.39
CA SER A 56 -13.62 15.84 -21.42
C SER A 56 -13.04 15.71 -20.03
N LEU A 57 -13.13 16.77 -19.21
CA LEU A 57 -12.75 16.75 -17.80
C LEU A 57 -13.49 15.62 -17.03
N ALA A 58 -14.78 15.42 -17.34
CA ALA A 58 -15.55 14.32 -16.77
C ALA A 58 -14.99 12.94 -17.11
N THR A 59 -14.43 12.75 -18.32
CA THR A 59 -13.78 11.51 -18.71
C THR A 59 -12.45 11.35 -17.99
N ALA A 60 -11.66 12.41 -17.81
CA ALA A 60 -10.44 12.37 -17.02
C ALA A 60 -10.73 11.99 -15.55
N GLY A 61 -11.78 12.56 -14.95
CA GLY A 61 -12.24 12.23 -13.59
C GLY A 61 -12.67 10.77 -13.40
N GLN A 62 -13.03 10.05 -14.47
CA GLN A 62 -13.31 8.62 -14.38
C GLN A 62 -12.09 7.80 -13.95
N LEU A 63 -10.85 8.27 -14.22
CA LEU A 63 -9.62 7.62 -13.75
C LEU A 63 -9.54 7.56 -12.23
N ILE A 64 -10.03 8.60 -11.56
CA ILE A 64 -10.08 8.68 -10.10
C ILE A 64 -11.13 7.69 -9.57
N SER A 65 -12.32 7.69 -10.19
CA SER A 65 -13.42 6.82 -9.79
C SER A 65 -13.10 5.34 -10.00
N VAL A 66 -12.47 4.99 -11.12
CA VAL A 66 -12.04 3.62 -11.43
C VAL A 66 -10.99 3.16 -10.40
N PHE A 67 -9.99 3.97 -10.11
CA PHE A 67 -9.01 3.67 -9.08
C PHE A 67 -9.67 3.41 -7.72
N ALA A 68 -10.52 4.32 -7.25
CA ALA A 68 -11.18 4.22 -5.95
C ALA A 68 -12.08 2.97 -5.85
N LEU A 69 -12.84 2.66 -6.92
CA LEU A 69 -13.70 1.47 -6.97
C LEU A 69 -12.88 0.18 -6.90
N VAL A 70 -11.84 0.09 -7.70
CA VAL A 70 -10.95 -1.09 -7.72
C VAL A 70 -10.23 -1.23 -6.38
N TYR A 71 -9.73 -0.13 -5.81
CA TYR A 71 -9.10 -0.10 -4.49
C TYR A 71 -10.05 -0.64 -3.41
N ALA A 72 -11.29 -0.18 -3.39
CA ALA A 72 -12.28 -0.60 -2.40
C ALA A 72 -12.62 -2.09 -2.46
N ILE A 73 -12.66 -2.67 -3.67
CA ILE A 73 -12.99 -4.09 -3.87
C ILE A 73 -11.74 -4.98 -3.72
N ALA A 74 -10.63 -4.58 -4.33
CA ALA A 74 -9.43 -5.41 -4.39
C ALA A 74 -8.71 -5.48 -3.03
N THR A 75 -8.72 -4.42 -2.24
CA THR A 75 -8.04 -4.40 -0.93
C THR A 75 -8.52 -5.53 -0.01
N PRO A 76 -9.81 -5.67 0.33
CA PRO A 76 -10.27 -6.77 1.17
C PRO A 76 -10.13 -8.13 0.46
N ALA A 77 -10.36 -8.21 -0.85
CA ALA A 77 -10.23 -9.46 -1.60
C ALA A 77 -8.79 -9.99 -1.58
N LEU A 78 -7.80 -9.13 -1.78
CA LEU A 78 -6.39 -9.50 -1.71
C LEU A 78 -5.96 -9.79 -0.27
N ALA A 79 -6.42 -9.04 0.72
CA ALA A 79 -6.12 -9.29 2.12
C ALA A 79 -6.59 -10.69 2.55
N LEU A 80 -7.78 -11.10 2.12
CA LEU A 80 -8.33 -12.42 2.44
C LEU A 80 -7.64 -13.56 1.65
N SER A 81 -7.40 -13.37 0.36
CA SER A 81 -6.84 -14.42 -0.51
C SER A 81 -5.34 -14.64 -0.27
N THR A 82 -4.60 -13.63 0.12
CA THR A 82 -3.15 -13.70 0.26
C THR A 82 -2.67 -13.99 1.68
N GLY A 83 -3.59 -14.15 2.65
CA GLY A 83 -3.26 -14.44 4.05
C GLY A 83 -2.46 -15.75 4.30
N ARG A 84 -2.36 -16.63 3.29
CA ARG A 84 -1.58 -17.88 3.32
C ARG A 84 -0.11 -17.70 2.93
N PHE A 85 0.23 -16.58 2.28
CA PHE A 85 1.59 -16.32 1.80
C PHE A 85 2.42 -15.60 2.85
N ARG A 86 3.76 -15.70 2.72
CA ARG A 86 4.67 -14.96 3.59
C ARG A 86 4.55 -13.46 3.33
N ARG A 87 4.28 -12.68 4.38
CA ARG A 87 4.09 -11.21 4.31
C ARG A 87 5.19 -10.50 3.52
N TYR A 88 6.46 -10.92 3.70
CA TYR A 88 7.58 -10.35 2.95
C TYR A 88 7.46 -10.55 1.44
N GLN A 89 7.06 -11.74 0.99
CA GLN A 89 6.89 -12.03 -0.44
C GLN A 89 5.77 -11.18 -1.04
N LEU A 90 4.66 -11.01 -0.29
CA LEU A 90 3.55 -10.14 -0.70
C LEU A 90 3.99 -8.69 -0.79
N LEU A 91 4.72 -8.18 0.21
CA LEU A 91 5.22 -6.81 0.21
C LEU A 91 6.09 -6.53 -1.01
N VAL A 92 7.04 -7.43 -1.31
CA VAL A 92 7.94 -7.30 -2.46
C VAL A 92 7.16 -7.39 -3.77
N CYS A 93 6.27 -8.37 -3.90
CA CYS A 93 5.47 -8.56 -5.11
C CYS A 93 4.59 -7.34 -5.40
N TYR A 94 3.84 -6.87 -4.41
CA TYR A 94 2.99 -5.69 -4.56
C TYR A 94 3.79 -4.42 -4.81
N SER A 95 4.97 -4.27 -4.18
CA SER A 95 5.86 -3.13 -4.46
C SER A 95 6.36 -3.13 -5.90
N ILE A 96 6.72 -4.29 -6.44
CA ILE A 96 7.14 -4.41 -7.85
C ILE A 96 5.98 -4.04 -8.78
N VAL A 97 4.79 -4.59 -8.54
CA VAL A 97 3.61 -4.27 -9.36
C VAL A 97 3.26 -2.78 -9.25
N PHE A 98 3.37 -2.19 -8.06
CA PHE A 98 3.13 -0.76 -7.84
C PHE A 98 4.13 0.12 -8.63
N VAL A 99 5.43 -0.20 -8.59
CA VAL A 99 6.45 0.54 -9.34
C VAL A 99 6.22 0.41 -10.85
N LEU A 100 5.96 -0.80 -11.35
CA LEU A 100 5.69 -1.04 -12.77
C LEU A 100 4.39 -0.33 -13.22
N GLY A 101 3.34 -0.36 -12.39
CA GLY A 101 2.09 0.34 -12.67
C GLY A 101 2.27 1.86 -12.79
N ASN A 102 3.07 2.47 -11.89
CA ASN A 102 3.40 3.89 -11.97
C ASN A 102 4.27 4.21 -13.20
N LEU A 103 5.20 3.33 -13.57
CA LEU A 103 6.02 3.51 -14.77
C LEU A 103 5.15 3.46 -16.03
N VAL A 104 4.24 2.49 -16.14
CA VAL A 104 3.30 2.40 -17.27
C VAL A 104 2.39 3.64 -17.29
N MET A 105 1.93 4.10 -16.13
CA MET A 105 1.13 5.33 -16.02
C MET A 105 1.88 6.56 -16.52
N ALA A 106 3.16 6.71 -16.13
CA ALA A 106 4.01 7.85 -16.54
C ALA A 106 4.32 7.86 -18.05
N LEU A 107 4.33 6.69 -18.68
CA LEU A 107 4.61 6.52 -20.12
C LEU A 107 3.34 6.31 -20.95
N ALA A 108 2.16 6.48 -20.37
CA ALA A 108 0.90 6.15 -21.02
C ALA A 108 0.61 7.07 -22.22
N PRO A 109 0.55 6.54 -23.47
CA PRO A 109 0.34 7.34 -24.66
C PRO A 109 -1.13 7.73 -24.90
N ASN A 110 -2.07 7.11 -24.18
CA ASN A 110 -3.49 7.29 -24.37
C ASN A 110 -4.30 6.96 -23.09
N PHE A 111 -5.55 7.38 -23.08
CA PHE A 111 -6.50 7.17 -21.97
C PHE A 111 -6.70 5.70 -21.58
N GLN A 112 -6.66 4.78 -22.55
CA GLN A 112 -6.88 3.35 -22.27
C GLN A 112 -5.74 2.74 -21.45
N VAL A 113 -4.48 3.02 -21.85
CA VAL A 113 -3.31 2.56 -21.09
C VAL A 113 -3.29 3.19 -19.70
N LEU A 114 -3.65 4.47 -19.60
CA LEU A 114 -3.77 5.17 -18.32
C LEU A 114 -4.83 4.53 -17.41
N SER A 115 -5.99 4.18 -17.95
CA SER A 115 -7.05 3.51 -17.21
C SER A 115 -6.65 2.12 -16.72
N ILE A 116 -5.96 1.33 -17.56
CA ILE A 116 -5.45 0.01 -17.18
C ILE A 116 -4.43 0.14 -16.05
N SER A 117 -3.50 1.10 -16.15
CA SER A 117 -2.53 1.34 -15.07
C SER A 117 -3.22 1.72 -13.76
N ARG A 118 -4.30 2.51 -13.80
CA ARG A 118 -5.11 2.87 -12.63
C ARG A 118 -5.81 1.68 -12.00
N ILE A 119 -6.33 0.74 -12.79
CA ILE A 119 -6.91 -0.52 -12.31
C ILE A 119 -5.83 -1.35 -11.59
N VAL A 120 -4.66 -1.50 -12.19
CA VAL A 120 -3.55 -2.25 -11.58
C VAL A 120 -3.10 -1.60 -10.27
N LEU A 121 -2.87 -0.28 -10.28
CA LEU A 121 -2.47 0.47 -9.10
C LEU A 121 -3.52 0.40 -7.98
N GLY A 122 -4.79 0.63 -8.30
CA GLY A 122 -5.89 0.51 -7.34
C GLY A 122 -5.97 -0.89 -6.73
N SER A 123 -5.70 -1.93 -7.51
CA SER A 123 -5.72 -3.31 -7.01
C SER A 123 -4.68 -3.59 -5.94
N VAL A 124 -3.45 -3.06 -6.09
CA VAL A 124 -2.34 -3.43 -5.19
C VAL A 124 -2.07 -2.42 -4.09
N SER A 125 -2.45 -1.14 -4.26
CA SER A 125 -2.10 -0.06 -3.32
C SER A 125 -2.63 -0.32 -1.90
N GLY A 126 -3.91 -0.65 -1.76
CA GLY A 126 -4.51 -0.92 -0.46
C GLY A 126 -3.94 -2.18 0.21
N ALA A 127 -3.73 -3.24 -0.58
CA ALA A 127 -3.13 -4.48 -0.08
C ALA A 127 -1.67 -4.28 0.35
N LEU A 128 -0.91 -3.48 -0.41
CA LEU A 128 0.48 -3.12 -0.10
C LEU A 128 0.57 -2.36 1.23
N LEU A 129 -0.29 -1.36 1.43
CA LEU A 129 -0.36 -0.60 2.67
C LEU A 129 -0.79 -1.50 3.84
N ALA A 130 -1.84 -2.31 3.67
CA ALA A 130 -2.32 -3.23 4.69
C ALA A 130 -1.24 -4.22 5.14
N VAL A 131 -0.50 -4.84 4.20
CA VAL A 131 0.62 -5.73 4.51
C VAL A 131 1.75 -4.95 5.20
N GLY A 132 2.10 -3.75 4.72
CA GLY A 132 3.13 -2.90 5.31
C GLY A 132 2.86 -2.59 6.79
N VAL A 133 1.64 -2.17 7.10
CA VAL A 133 1.21 -1.82 8.47
C VAL A 133 1.29 -3.01 9.43
N THR A 134 1.12 -4.26 8.94
CA THR A 134 1.23 -5.45 9.82
C THR A 134 2.63 -5.66 10.42
N TYR A 135 3.67 -4.99 9.90
CA TYR A 135 5.02 -5.04 10.49
C TYR A 135 5.19 -4.08 11.67
N ILE A 136 4.37 -3.05 11.81
CA ILE A 136 4.52 -2.03 12.86
C ILE A 136 4.46 -2.63 14.27
N PRO A 137 3.48 -3.50 14.61
CA PRO A 137 3.41 -4.11 15.95
C PRO A 137 4.57 -5.08 16.26
N GLU A 138 5.26 -5.58 15.22
CA GLU A 138 6.45 -6.44 15.40
C GLU A 138 7.71 -5.62 15.70
N LEU A 139 7.71 -4.33 15.33
CA LEU A 139 8.84 -3.41 15.46
C LEU A 139 8.78 -2.53 16.69
N LEU A 140 7.58 -2.27 17.23
CA LEU A 140 7.33 -1.27 18.27
C LEU A 140 6.57 -1.84 19.47
N SER A 141 6.69 -1.13 20.61
CA SER A 141 5.84 -1.39 21.78
C SER A 141 4.38 -1.01 21.47
N PRO A 142 3.39 -1.57 22.21
CA PRO A 142 1.97 -1.30 21.96
C PRO A 142 1.60 0.19 21.97
N GLN A 143 2.25 0.99 22.84
CA GLN A 143 2.00 2.43 22.93
C GLN A 143 2.55 3.22 21.73
N GLN A 144 3.68 2.79 21.17
CA GLN A 144 4.29 3.41 19.98
C GLN A 144 3.65 2.94 18.68
N THR A 145 3.05 1.76 18.67
CA THR A 145 2.37 1.18 17.50
C THR A 145 1.21 2.06 17.05
N SER A 146 0.39 2.57 17.97
CA SER A 146 -0.75 3.43 17.63
C SER A 146 -0.30 4.71 16.92
N LEU A 147 0.72 5.39 17.48
CA LEU A 147 1.29 6.60 16.85
C LEU A 147 1.90 6.31 15.48
N ALA A 148 2.64 5.20 15.35
CA ALA A 148 3.27 4.83 14.09
C ALA A 148 2.25 4.52 12.97
N ILE A 149 1.14 3.86 13.31
CA ILE A 149 0.04 3.63 12.36
C ILE A 149 -0.54 4.95 11.88
N THR A 150 -0.81 5.89 12.80
CA THR A 150 -1.34 7.23 12.46
C THR A 150 -0.42 8.02 11.53
N VAL A 151 0.90 7.82 11.60
CA VAL A 151 1.87 8.53 10.75
C VAL A 151 1.99 7.88 9.36
N VAL A 152 1.69 6.59 9.24
CA VAL A 152 1.76 5.86 7.96
C VAL A 152 0.50 6.05 7.12
N TYR A 153 -0.66 6.25 7.77
CA TYR A 153 -1.95 6.55 7.13
C TYR A 153 -2.19 8.05 7.00
#